data_8a2a76526726ce5a0b0c090f9cdd1d5f
#
_entry.id   8a2a76526726ce5a0b0c090f9cdd1d5f
#
_cell.length_a   1.000
_cell.length_b   1.000
_cell.length_c   1.000
_cell.angle_alpha   90.00
_cell.angle_beta   90.00
_cell.angle_gamma   90.00
#
_symmetry.space_group_name_H-M   'P 1'
#
loop_
_entity.id
_entity.type
_entity.pdbx_description
1 polymer ?
#
loop_
_entity_poly.entity_id
_entity_poly.type
_entity_poly.pdbx_seq_one_letter_code
_entity_poly.pdbx_strand_id
1 'polypeptide(L)'
;MDSPKKVSIQKNEDDSTTKILVQIGIQQTRANIDQNLPLRKWLYSWLLDPKIDNNFQKNVDGWISKLIILNLFVLVFEQVPAIFEAHKHLFHFFDMFSVVVFTIEYFARLFLAVEDEEFKNSKYPYLKYITSPFALIDLLSVMPFYLQAFISIDLRMLRFLRLLRILKLFRVLIPAYQEFKLMNQGRTFRQKIHALVFQSMYGGSLQSLFDTFIVVWVVVSVIAVVLESVFAISYILNIQFIILDTVAVGVFTLEYCMRIYSCVEEPGFEKAILGRFKQAKKGACIIDLLAILPFFLEAFLHHLLDLRFFRVFRLLRLLKLTRYTGATSTLTTVIAREWPVLGASAFIMLLLVVLTASLGYLFEHDAQPEKFENIPQSIYWAVITLASVGYGDISPITPMGRVMTIILALMGIGIFAIPAALLSSAFTDQLRIERETLKNALYDMLSDGIIDEDEADIINREAKRLHLSEEEVQRLIEKAKYDRELKDDIAGLPLHKIAATPAHAVEHFKTLMSQIRQLGIMTDKAEFEEVALSNAGLTPKELGLWHFINKA
;
A
#
# COMPACT_ATOMS: atom_id res chain seq x y z
N MET A 1 34.90 4.63 -7.19
CA MET A 1 34.06 5.83 -7.05
C MET A 1 33.65 6.23 -8.46
N ASP A 2 32.67 5.51 -9.02
CA ASP A 2 32.08 5.88 -10.30
C ASP A 2 30.87 6.76 -10.01
N SER A 3 30.90 7.98 -10.55
CA SER A 3 29.79 8.91 -10.52
C SER A 3 28.58 8.33 -11.23
N PRO A 4 27.36 8.60 -10.76
CA PRO A 4 26.14 8.11 -11.41
C PRO A 4 26.13 8.58 -12.87
N LYS A 5 25.83 7.65 -13.78
CA LYS A 5 25.73 7.94 -15.23
C LYS A 5 24.56 8.88 -15.45
N LYS A 6 24.86 10.15 -15.70
CA LYS A 6 23.89 11.14 -16.18
C LYS A 6 23.43 10.76 -17.58
N VAL A 7 22.16 10.53 -17.76
CA VAL A 7 21.57 10.26 -19.06
C VAL A 7 21.17 11.58 -19.70
N SER A 8 21.94 12.02 -20.69
CA SER A 8 21.62 13.22 -21.45
C SER A 8 20.47 12.96 -22.42
N ILE A 9 19.42 13.75 -22.31
CA ILE A 9 18.30 13.75 -23.25
C ILE A 9 18.76 14.40 -24.56
N GLN A 10 19.07 13.60 -25.58
CA GLN A 10 19.28 14.12 -26.94
C GLN A 10 17.93 14.46 -27.56
N LYS A 11 17.83 15.69 -28.11
CA LYS A 11 16.67 16.28 -28.75
C LYS A 11 16.17 15.48 -29.96
N ASN A 12 15.20 14.59 -29.72
CA ASN A 12 14.22 14.17 -30.71
C ASN A 12 12.88 14.16 -29.96
N GLU A 13 11.98 15.06 -30.29
CA GLU A 13 10.80 15.44 -29.50
C GLU A 13 9.83 14.31 -29.18
N ASP A 14 9.71 13.26 -30.00
CA ASP A 14 8.84 12.11 -29.75
C ASP A 14 9.50 10.97 -28.92
N ASP A 15 10.83 10.90 -28.89
CA ASP A 15 11.57 9.78 -28.27
C ASP A 15 11.98 10.09 -26.81
N SER A 16 11.96 11.35 -26.40
CA SER A 16 12.43 11.77 -25.07
C SER A 16 11.47 11.41 -23.94
N THR A 17 10.17 11.60 -24.17
CA THR A 17 9.13 11.26 -23.17
C THR A 17 9.04 9.76 -22.98
N THR A 18 9.12 9.02 -24.07
CA THR A 18 9.17 7.55 -24.08
C THR A 18 10.40 7.03 -23.36
N LYS A 19 11.58 7.64 -23.53
CA LYS A 19 12.82 7.25 -22.83
C LYS A 19 12.77 7.55 -21.33
N ILE A 20 12.20 8.69 -20.93
CA ILE A 20 12.00 9.02 -19.51
C ILE A 20 11.03 8.02 -18.85
N LEU A 21 9.95 7.67 -19.52
CA LEU A 21 8.99 6.69 -19.02
C LEU A 21 9.56 5.28 -18.93
N VAL A 22 10.40 4.89 -19.88
CA VAL A 22 11.15 3.62 -19.83
C VAL A 22 12.11 3.61 -18.64
N GLN A 23 12.79 4.74 -18.35
CA GLN A 23 13.68 4.87 -17.19
C GLN A 23 12.91 4.91 -15.86
N ILE A 24 11.73 5.52 -15.84
CA ILE A 24 10.88 5.56 -14.65
C ILE A 24 10.19 4.19 -14.41
N GLY A 25 10.30 3.23 -15.33
CA GLY A 25 9.69 1.90 -15.19
C GLY A 25 8.14 1.94 -15.14
N ILE A 26 7.54 3.03 -15.65
CA ILE A 26 6.09 3.27 -15.62
C ILE A 26 5.42 2.73 -16.90
N GLN A 27 6.20 2.40 -17.94
CA GLN A 27 5.63 1.82 -19.15
C GLN A 27 5.28 0.34 -18.97
N GLN A 28 4.00 0.03 -18.92
CA GLN A 28 3.47 -1.29 -19.30
C GLN A 28 3.40 -1.42 -20.82
N THR A 29 4.40 -1.00 -21.55
CA THR A 29 4.52 -1.46 -22.91
C THR A 29 4.73 -2.96 -22.83
N ARG A 30 3.82 -3.74 -23.46
CA ARG A 30 4.04 -5.15 -23.73
C ARG A 30 5.46 -5.27 -24.21
N ALA A 31 6.26 -6.12 -23.53
CA ALA A 31 7.66 -6.32 -23.88
C ALA A 31 7.79 -6.35 -25.40
N ASN A 32 8.59 -5.45 -25.95
CA ASN A 32 8.78 -5.35 -27.39
C ASN A 32 9.67 -6.53 -27.82
N ILE A 33 9.09 -7.73 -27.78
CA ILE A 33 9.76 -8.98 -28.12
C ILE A 33 9.63 -9.14 -29.63
N ASP A 34 10.77 -9.21 -30.29
CA ASP A 34 10.83 -9.43 -31.73
C ASP A 34 10.08 -10.72 -32.10
N GLN A 35 9.01 -10.61 -32.89
CA GLN A 35 8.15 -11.72 -33.30
C GLN A 35 8.87 -12.71 -34.25
N ASN A 36 10.02 -12.34 -34.81
CA ASN A 36 10.81 -13.15 -35.71
C ASN A 36 11.81 -14.06 -35.02
N LEU A 37 11.85 -14.09 -33.67
CA LEU A 37 12.73 -14.98 -32.94
C LEU A 37 12.30 -16.45 -33.07
N PRO A 38 13.26 -17.41 -33.08
CA PRO A 38 12.94 -18.82 -32.94
C PRO A 38 12.08 -19.06 -31.70
N LEU A 39 11.09 -19.94 -31.80
CA LEU A 39 10.07 -20.19 -30.75
C LEU A 39 10.68 -20.36 -29.36
N ARG A 40 11.83 -21.02 -29.25
CA ARG A 40 12.54 -21.21 -27.98
C ARG A 40 13.07 -19.91 -27.39
N LYS A 41 13.73 -19.06 -28.21
CA LYS A 41 14.21 -17.75 -27.78
C LYS A 41 13.06 -16.81 -27.43
N TRP A 42 11.99 -16.85 -28.22
CA TRP A 42 10.78 -16.09 -27.97
C TRP A 42 10.15 -16.47 -26.63
N LEU A 43 10.00 -17.78 -26.34
CA LEU A 43 9.50 -18.26 -25.05
C LEU A 43 10.44 -17.86 -23.89
N TYR A 44 11.76 -17.94 -24.07
CA TYR A 44 12.72 -17.52 -23.07
C TYR A 44 12.57 -16.02 -22.74
N SER A 45 12.54 -15.18 -23.76
CA SER A 45 12.37 -13.72 -23.59
C SER A 45 11.05 -13.38 -22.90
N TRP A 46 10.01 -14.17 -23.14
CA TRP A 46 8.67 -13.90 -22.59
C TRP A 46 8.51 -14.41 -21.15
N LEU A 47 9.12 -15.56 -20.82
CA LEU A 47 8.90 -16.27 -19.55
C LEU A 47 10.03 -16.13 -18.55
N LEU A 48 11.28 -15.97 -18.97
CA LEU A 48 12.45 -16.16 -18.09
C LEU A 48 13.54 -15.09 -18.23
N ASP A 49 13.52 -14.20 -19.21
CA ASP A 49 14.58 -13.21 -19.41
C ASP A 49 14.45 -12.04 -18.41
N PRO A 50 15.37 -11.92 -17.43
CA PRO A 50 15.31 -10.85 -16.44
C PRO A 50 15.66 -9.46 -17.01
N LYS A 51 16.21 -9.40 -18.24
CA LYS A 51 16.64 -8.15 -18.89
C LYS A 51 15.50 -7.44 -19.60
N ILE A 52 14.37 -8.12 -19.82
CA ILE A 52 13.20 -7.56 -20.49
C ILE A 52 12.19 -7.13 -19.45
N ASP A 53 12.03 -5.83 -19.30
CA ASP A 53 11.00 -5.27 -18.42
C ASP A 53 9.60 -5.61 -18.93
N ASN A 54 8.68 -5.84 -17.99
CA ASN A 54 7.26 -6.17 -18.25
C ASN A 54 7.00 -7.47 -19.03
N ASN A 55 7.96 -8.41 -19.02
CA ASN A 55 7.69 -9.77 -19.46
C ASN A 55 6.78 -10.51 -18.46
N PHE A 56 6.32 -11.71 -18.82
CA PHE A 56 5.41 -12.50 -17.98
C PHE A 56 6.09 -13.20 -16.79
N GLN A 57 7.42 -13.10 -16.67
CA GLN A 57 8.21 -13.76 -15.63
C GLN A 57 7.72 -13.43 -14.21
N LYS A 58 7.57 -12.14 -13.89
CA LYS A 58 7.13 -11.68 -12.56
C LYS A 58 5.75 -12.25 -12.18
N ASN A 59 4.85 -12.37 -13.18
CA ASN A 59 3.52 -12.94 -12.98
C ASN A 59 3.61 -14.45 -12.70
N VAL A 60 4.40 -15.19 -13.49
CA VAL A 60 4.59 -16.64 -13.31
C VAL A 60 5.21 -16.93 -11.95
N ASP A 61 6.30 -16.26 -11.58
CA ASP A 61 6.97 -16.43 -10.30
C ASP A 61 6.02 -16.05 -9.13
N GLY A 62 5.19 -15.03 -9.30
CA GLY A 62 4.15 -14.66 -8.34
C GLY A 62 3.06 -15.72 -8.18
N TRP A 63 2.58 -16.32 -9.28
CA TRP A 63 1.60 -17.43 -9.23
C TRP A 63 2.18 -18.68 -8.57
N ILE A 64 3.41 -19.04 -8.91
CA ILE A 64 4.11 -20.18 -8.32
C ILE A 64 4.30 -19.96 -6.82
N SER A 65 4.72 -18.76 -6.39
CA SER A 65 4.88 -18.44 -4.98
C SER A 65 3.54 -18.53 -4.21
N LYS A 66 2.44 -18.06 -4.78
CA LYS A 66 1.10 -18.21 -4.19
C LYS A 66 0.70 -19.68 -4.09
N LEU A 67 0.98 -20.50 -5.11
CA LEU A 67 0.69 -21.92 -5.10
C LEU A 67 1.53 -22.65 -4.03
N ILE A 68 2.79 -22.28 -3.82
CA ILE A 68 3.64 -22.82 -2.76
C ILE A 68 3.05 -22.50 -1.38
N ILE A 69 2.67 -21.24 -1.14
CA ILE A 69 2.05 -20.82 0.11
C ILE A 69 0.76 -21.60 0.34
N LEU A 70 -0.10 -21.71 -0.68
CA LEU A 70 -1.34 -22.48 -0.58
C LEU A 70 -1.07 -23.97 -0.26
N ASN A 71 -0.04 -24.57 -0.85
CA ASN A 71 0.35 -25.94 -0.52
C ASN A 71 0.76 -26.10 0.96
N LEU A 72 1.42 -25.10 1.55
CA LEU A 72 1.77 -25.13 2.97
C LEU A 72 0.54 -25.09 3.86
N PHE A 73 -0.46 -24.26 3.51
CA PHE A 73 -1.74 -24.22 4.22
C PHE A 73 -2.48 -25.56 4.11
N VAL A 74 -2.59 -26.09 2.91
CA VAL A 74 -3.23 -27.39 2.67
C VAL A 74 -2.56 -28.50 3.47
N LEU A 75 -1.24 -28.50 3.57
CA LEU A 75 -0.47 -29.48 4.35
C LEU A 75 -0.82 -29.41 5.86
N VAL A 76 -1.03 -28.20 6.41
CA VAL A 76 -1.44 -28.02 7.81
C VAL A 76 -2.83 -28.64 8.05
N PHE A 77 -3.77 -28.40 7.14
CA PHE A 77 -5.11 -28.99 7.23
C PHE A 77 -5.12 -30.51 7.01
N GLU A 78 -4.23 -31.04 6.18
CA GLU A 78 -4.04 -32.48 5.97
C GLU A 78 -3.63 -33.23 7.25
N GLN A 79 -2.98 -32.54 8.20
CA GLN A 79 -2.60 -33.11 9.50
C GLN A 79 -3.79 -33.34 10.43
N VAL A 80 -4.97 -32.80 10.11
CA VAL A 80 -6.18 -32.91 10.93
C VAL A 80 -7.03 -34.07 10.41
N PRO A 81 -7.10 -35.23 11.12
CA PRO A 81 -7.78 -36.44 10.62
C PRO A 81 -9.22 -36.21 10.21
N ALA A 82 -9.97 -35.43 11.01
CA ALA A 82 -11.38 -35.15 10.75
C ALA A 82 -11.60 -34.35 9.45
N ILE A 83 -10.71 -33.42 9.10
CA ILE A 83 -10.79 -32.65 7.87
C ILE A 83 -10.27 -33.47 6.69
N PHE A 84 -9.18 -34.20 6.90
CA PHE A 84 -8.58 -35.01 5.85
C PHE A 84 -9.52 -36.11 5.36
N GLU A 85 -10.14 -36.89 6.29
CA GLU A 85 -11.06 -37.96 5.93
C GLU A 85 -12.32 -37.46 5.23
N ALA A 86 -12.87 -36.33 5.66
CA ALA A 86 -14.04 -35.73 5.04
C ALA A 86 -13.80 -35.23 3.60
N HIS A 87 -12.55 -34.80 3.29
CA HIS A 87 -12.21 -34.15 2.01
C HIS A 87 -11.05 -34.79 1.30
N LYS A 88 -10.77 -36.07 1.51
CA LYS A 88 -9.61 -36.82 0.98
C LYS A 88 -9.43 -36.65 -0.53
N HIS A 89 -10.50 -36.69 -1.30
CA HIS A 89 -10.45 -36.50 -2.76
C HIS A 89 -9.97 -35.11 -3.15
N LEU A 90 -10.40 -34.06 -2.43
CA LEU A 90 -10.02 -32.69 -2.70
C LEU A 90 -8.52 -32.47 -2.42
N PHE A 91 -8.02 -33.00 -1.29
CA PHE A 91 -6.61 -32.94 -0.94
C PHE A 91 -5.73 -33.64 -1.98
N HIS A 92 -6.15 -34.84 -2.40
CA HIS A 92 -5.40 -35.59 -3.41
C HIS A 92 -5.42 -34.90 -4.78
N PHE A 93 -6.57 -34.36 -5.20
CA PHE A 93 -6.68 -33.58 -6.45
C PHE A 93 -5.77 -32.35 -6.41
N PHE A 94 -5.81 -31.59 -5.32
CA PHE A 94 -4.98 -30.38 -5.17
C PHE A 94 -3.49 -30.72 -5.18
N ASP A 95 -3.09 -31.78 -4.49
CA ASP A 95 -1.69 -32.23 -4.49
C ASP A 95 -1.23 -32.63 -5.89
N MET A 96 -2.03 -33.42 -6.59
CA MET A 96 -1.76 -33.82 -7.97
C MET A 96 -1.67 -32.60 -8.90
N PHE A 97 -2.62 -31.67 -8.81
CA PHE A 97 -2.60 -30.42 -9.59
C PHE A 97 -1.30 -29.63 -9.35
N SER A 98 -0.93 -29.45 -8.09
CA SER A 98 0.28 -28.72 -7.72
C SER A 98 1.55 -29.38 -8.26
N VAL A 99 1.64 -30.70 -8.16
CA VAL A 99 2.78 -31.46 -8.70
C VAL A 99 2.88 -31.33 -10.21
N VAL A 100 1.75 -31.40 -10.93
CA VAL A 100 1.72 -31.21 -12.38
C VAL A 100 2.22 -29.82 -12.77
N VAL A 101 1.75 -28.78 -12.08
CA VAL A 101 2.21 -27.40 -12.32
C VAL A 101 3.71 -27.26 -12.09
N PHE A 102 4.22 -27.74 -10.97
CA PHE A 102 5.66 -27.68 -10.66
C PHE A 102 6.51 -28.53 -11.62
N THR A 103 5.97 -29.64 -12.09
CA THR A 103 6.63 -30.48 -13.09
C THR A 103 6.73 -29.78 -14.43
N ILE A 104 5.64 -29.15 -14.89
CA ILE A 104 5.64 -28.35 -16.12
C ILE A 104 6.63 -27.18 -15.98
N GLU A 105 6.63 -26.48 -14.85
CA GLU A 105 7.60 -25.41 -14.56
C GLU A 105 9.04 -25.91 -14.70
N TYR A 106 9.38 -27.04 -14.04
CA TYR A 106 10.72 -27.61 -14.07
C TYR A 106 11.17 -27.95 -15.50
N PHE A 107 10.33 -28.64 -16.27
CA PHE A 107 10.65 -29.00 -17.64
C PHE A 107 10.70 -27.79 -18.59
N ALA A 108 9.83 -26.78 -18.40
CA ALA A 108 9.89 -25.55 -19.16
C ALA A 108 11.22 -24.81 -18.93
N ARG A 109 11.65 -24.68 -17.67
CA ARG A 109 12.95 -24.08 -17.33
C ARG A 109 14.13 -24.90 -17.85
N LEU A 110 14.08 -26.22 -17.75
CA LEU A 110 15.10 -27.11 -18.30
C LEU A 110 15.19 -26.95 -19.84
N PHE A 111 14.05 -26.92 -20.52
CA PHE A 111 14.01 -26.72 -21.97
C PHE A 111 14.60 -25.38 -22.40
N LEU A 112 14.37 -24.32 -21.63
CA LEU A 112 14.81 -22.95 -21.91
C LEU A 112 16.24 -22.65 -21.39
N ALA A 113 16.82 -23.50 -20.55
CA ALA A 113 18.14 -23.28 -19.92
C ALA A 113 19.29 -23.05 -20.92
N VAL A 114 19.18 -23.56 -22.14
CA VAL A 114 20.21 -23.36 -23.18
C VAL A 114 20.27 -21.92 -23.70
N GLU A 115 19.16 -21.15 -23.55
CA GLU A 115 19.12 -19.74 -23.95
C GLU A 115 19.61 -18.79 -22.83
N ASP A 116 19.69 -19.28 -21.60
CA ASP A 116 20.17 -18.52 -20.45
C ASP A 116 21.69 -18.31 -20.56
N GLU A 117 22.12 -17.06 -20.39
CA GLU A 117 23.53 -16.67 -20.49
C GLU A 117 24.44 -17.41 -19.48
N GLU A 118 23.90 -17.79 -18.32
CA GLU A 118 24.63 -18.55 -17.30
C GLU A 118 25.00 -19.96 -17.76
N PHE A 119 24.12 -20.60 -18.54
CA PHE A 119 24.28 -22.01 -18.94
C PHE A 119 24.72 -22.17 -20.40
N LYS A 120 24.41 -21.20 -21.27
CA LYS A 120 24.66 -21.22 -22.73
C LYS A 120 26.10 -21.52 -23.12
N ASN A 121 27.06 -20.97 -22.38
CA ASN A 121 28.50 -21.10 -22.66
C ASN A 121 29.11 -22.40 -22.13
N SER A 122 28.30 -23.28 -21.52
CA SER A 122 28.78 -24.59 -21.00
C SER A 122 28.79 -25.66 -22.09
N LYS A 123 29.74 -26.61 -22.02
CA LYS A 123 29.80 -27.78 -22.91
C LYS A 123 28.53 -28.65 -22.83
N TYR A 124 27.86 -28.65 -21.65
CA TYR A 124 26.64 -29.42 -21.39
C TYR A 124 25.64 -28.56 -20.61
N PRO A 125 24.89 -27.65 -21.29
CA PRO A 125 24.01 -26.71 -20.65
C PRO A 125 22.93 -27.34 -19.75
N TYR A 126 22.33 -28.43 -20.20
CA TYR A 126 21.31 -29.17 -19.46
C TYR A 126 21.83 -29.78 -18.17
N LEU A 127 23.03 -30.43 -18.22
CA LEU A 127 23.64 -31.01 -17.03
C LEU A 127 24.00 -29.91 -16.02
N LYS A 128 24.56 -28.80 -16.50
CA LYS A 128 24.89 -27.67 -15.63
C LYS A 128 23.65 -27.08 -14.98
N TYR A 129 22.52 -26.99 -15.70
CA TYR A 129 21.24 -26.55 -15.14
C TYR A 129 20.73 -27.54 -14.09
N ILE A 130 20.66 -28.85 -14.38
CA ILE A 130 20.14 -29.87 -13.45
C ILE A 130 20.94 -29.88 -12.14
N THR A 131 22.25 -29.64 -12.19
CA THR A 131 23.12 -29.56 -11.01
C THR A 131 23.11 -28.20 -10.32
N SER A 132 22.40 -27.21 -10.86
CA SER A 132 22.26 -25.87 -10.22
C SER A 132 21.42 -25.96 -8.94
N PRO A 133 21.71 -25.11 -7.93
CA PRO A 133 20.98 -25.15 -6.66
C PRO A 133 19.47 -24.99 -6.83
N PHE A 134 19.04 -24.13 -7.74
CA PHE A 134 17.62 -23.88 -8.00
C PHE A 134 16.92 -25.07 -8.68
N ALA A 135 17.57 -25.71 -9.65
CA ALA A 135 17.02 -26.90 -10.30
C ALA A 135 16.94 -28.10 -9.35
N LEU A 136 17.92 -28.26 -8.44
CA LEU A 136 17.87 -29.28 -7.39
C LEU A 136 16.71 -29.04 -6.41
N ILE A 137 16.47 -27.79 -6.01
CA ILE A 137 15.32 -27.42 -5.17
C ILE A 137 14.00 -27.77 -5.86
N ASP A 138 13.87 -27.43 -7.14
CA ASP A 138 12.67 -27.75 -7.92
C ASP A 138 12.47 -29.26 -8.04
N LEU A 139 13.51 -29.99 -8.33
CA LEU A 139 13.47 -31.45 -8.42
C LEU A 139 13.07 -32.08 -7.07
N LEU A 140 13.71 -31.67 -5.97
CA LEU A 140 13.39 -32.14 -4.62
C LEU A 140 11.94 -31.85 -4.23
N SER A 141 11.37 -30.77 -4.72
CA SER A 141 9.98 -30.41 -4.42
C SER A 141 8.95 -31.34 -5.09
N VAL A 142 9.28 -31.93 -6.21
CA VAL A 142 8.41 -32.79 -7.03
C VAL A 142 8.70 -34.28 -6.80
N MET A 143 9.96 -34.62 -6.49
CA MET A 143 10.45 -35.97 -6.34
C MET A 143 9.63 -36.87 -5.38
N PRO A 144 9.17 -36.40 -4.20
CA PRO A 144 8.43 -37.25 -3.27
C PRO A 144 7.15 -37.84 -3.87
N PHE A 145 6.48 -37.12 -4.76
CA PHE A 145 5.27 -37.62 -5.41
C PHE A 145 5.58 -38.78 -6.37
N TYR A 146 6.62 -38.64 -7.16
CA TYR A 146 7.03 -39.71 -8.10
C TYR A 146 7.64 -40.89 -7.39
N LEU A 147 8.42 -40.69 -6.32
CA LEU A 147 8.96 -41.80 -5.51
C LEU A 147 7.85 -42.68 -4.91
N GLN A 148 6.72 -42.06 -4.53
CA GLN A 148 5.57 -42.81 -4.02
C GLN A 148 5.00 -43.82 -5.02
N ALA A 149 5.16 -43.58 -6.32
CA ALA A 149 4.71 -44.48 -7.37
C ALA A 149 5.65 -45.69 -7.56
N PHE A 150 6.93 -45.55 -7.19
CA PHE A 150 7.97 -46.59 -7.46
C PHE A 150 8.40 -47.34 -6.22
N ILE A 151 8.25 -46.81 -5.03
CA ILE A 151 8.77 -47.37 -3.80
C ILE A 151 7.63 -47.45 -2.76
N SER A 152 7.37 -48.64 -2.23
CA SER A 152 6.42 -48.87 -1.16
C SER A 152 6.95 -48.44 0.23
N ILE A 153 7.31 -47.16 0.35
CA ILE A 153 7.70 -46.53 1.61
C ILE A 153 6.46 -46.10 2.40
N ASP A 154 6.55 -46.05 3.74
CA ASP A 154 5.47 -45.57 4.61
C ASP A 154 5.01 -44.20 4.14
N LEU A 155 3.72 -44.13 3.74
CA LEU A 155 3.04 -42.94 3.22
C LEU A 155 3.17 -41.75 4.14
N ARG A 156 3.39 -41.94 5.45
CA ARG A 156 3.57 -40.87 6.42
C ARG A 156 4.88 -40.11 6.23
N MET A 157 6.00 -40.81 6.00
CA MET A 157 7.31 -40.18 5.74
C MET A 157 7.28 -39.36 4.45
N LEU A 158 6.67 -39.89 3.39
CA LEU A 158 6.59 -39.16 2.11
C LEU A 158 5.77 -37.87 2.20
N ARG A 159 4.77 -37.79 3.09
CA ARG A 159 4.02 -36.54 3.35
C ARG A 159 4.93 -35.46 3.93
N PHE A 160 5.83 -35.79 4.86
CA PHE A 160 6.79 -34.80 5.40
C PHE A 160 7.78 -34.30 4.35
N LEU A 161 8.16 -35.13 3.37
CA LEU A 161 9.02 -34.65 2.28
C LEU A 161 8.36 -33.59 1.39
N ARG A 162 7.04 -33.48 1.39
CA ARG A 162 6.34 -32.37 0.69
C ARG A 162 6.69 -31.00 1.27
N LEU A 163 7.14 -30.93 2.54
CA LEU A 163 7.66 -29.69 3.15
C LEU A 163 8.88 -29.15 2.39
N LEU A 164 9.61 -29.99 1.65
CA LEU A 164 10.71 -29.53 0.80
C LEU A 164 10.28 -28.52 -0.27
N ARG A 165 8.98 -28.45 -0.59
CA ARG A 165 8.42 -27.42 -1.48
C ARG A 165 8.66 -26.00 -0.94
N ILE A 166 8.81 -25.81 0.38
CA ILE A 166 9.13 -24.50 0.99
C ILE A 166 10.48 -23.99 0.47
N LEU A 167 11.40 -24.88 0.11
CA LEU A 167 12.71 -24.52 -0.43
C LEU A 167 12.58 -23.71 -1.74
N LYS A 168 11.49 -23.89 -2.49
CA LYS A 168 11.22 -23.08 -3.70
C LYS A 168 11.11 -21.59 -3.39
N LEU A 169 10.75 -21.19 -2.17
CA LEU A 169 10.73 -19.78 -1.76
C LEU A 169 12.13 -19.14 -1.81
N PHE A 170 13.19 -19.94 -1.67
CA PHE A 170 14.57 -19.42 -1.82
C PHE A 170 14.85 -18.84 -3.20
N ARG A 171 14.10 -19.24 -4.23
CA ARG A 171 14.22 -18.66 -5.57
C ARG A 171 13.85 -17.18 -5.60
N VAL A 172 12.90 -16.76 -4.77
CA VAL A 172 12.51 -15.35 -4.63
C VAL A 172 13.38 -14.65 -3.59
N LEU A 173 13.71 -15.34 -2.50
CA LEU A 173 14.48 -14.77 -1.39
C LEU A 173 15.95 -14.52 -1.73
N ILE A 174 16.62 -15.40 -2.50
CA ILE A 174 18.05 -15.26 -2.79
C ILE A 174 18.33 -14.04 -3.67
N PRO A 175 17.64 -13.79 -4.80
CA PRO A 175 17.82 -12.57 -5.59
C PRO A 175 17.52 -11.32 -4.79
N ALA A 176 16.41 -11.30 -4.04
CA ALA A 176 16.06 -10.16 -3.19
C ALA A 176 17.10 -9.89 -2.10
N TYR A 177 17.69 -10.94 -1.52
CA TYR A 177 18.78 -10.80 -0.55
C TYR A 177 20.08 -10.30 -1.22
N GLN A 178 20.39 -10.75 -2.43
CA GLN A 178 21.56 -10.29 -3.18
C GLN A 178 21.43 -8.79 -3.53
N GLU A 179 20.27 -8.37 -4.03
CA GLU A 179 19.93 -6.96 -4.26
C GLU A 179 20.11 -6.14 -2.99
N PHE A 180 19.48 -6.56 -1.89
CA PHE A 180 19.60 -5.91 -0.60
C PHE A 180 21.05 -5.81 -0.11
N LYS A 181 21.84 -6.88 -0.29
CA LYS A 181 23.26 -6.90 0.08
C LYS A 181 24.08 -5.90 -0.73
N LEU A 182 23.82 -5.76 -2.03
CA LEU A 182 24.49 -4.80 -2.91
C LEU A 182 24.15 -3.36 -2.49
N MET A 183 22.86 -3.05 -2.29
CA MET A 183 22.40 -1.74 -1.86
C MET A 183 22.93 -1.32 -0.48
N ASN A 184 23.23 -2.30 0.37
CA ASN A 184 23.69 -2.07 1.74
C ASN A 184 25.19 -2.39 1.94
N GLN A 185 26.02 -2.32 0.91
CA GLN A 185 27.46 -2.49 1.05
C GLN A 185 28.06 -1.37 1.90
N GLY A 186 28.93 -1.73 2.85
CA GLY A 186 29.58 -0.78 3.77
C GLY A 186 28.69 -0.28 4.93
N ARG A 187 27.40 -0.60 4.97
CA ARG A 187 26.49 -0.18 6.06
C ARG A 187 26.63 -1.09 7.28
N THR A 188 26.41 -0.50 8.46
CA THR A 188 26.41 -1.22 9.74
C THR A 188 25.23 -2.18 9.85
N PHE A 189 25.33 -3.18 10.70
CA PHE A 189 24.22 -4.14 10.93
C PHE A 189 22.91 -3.46 11.34
N ARG A 190 22.98 -2.41 12.16
CA ARG A 190 21.82 -1.63 12.60
C ARG A 190 21.16 -0.89 11.41
N GLN A 191 21.95 -0.29 10.53
CA GLN A 191 21.47 0.36 9.30
C GLN A 191 20.83 -0.63 8.32
N LYS A 192 21.35 -1.85 8.24
CA LYS A 192 20.74 -2.93 7.45
C LYS A 192 19.38 -3.35 8.01
N ILE A 193 19.26 -3.50 9.34
CA ILE A 193 17.97 -3.77 9.96
C ILE A 193 17.01 -2.60 9.73
N HIS A 194 17.48 -1.36 9.84
CA HIS A 194 16.66 -0.19 9.53
C HIS A 194 16.12 -0.23 8.11
N ALA A 195 16.98 -0.51 7.13
CA ALA A 195 16.59 -0.63 5.73
C ALA A 195 15.56 -1.75 5.46
N LEU A 196 15.54 -2.80 6.28
CA LEU A 196 14.58 -3.92 6.17
C LEU A 196 13.21 -3.59 6.77
N VAL A 197 13.17 -2.83 7.89
CA VAL A 197 11.97 -2.70 8.74
C VAL A 197 11.29 -1.33 8.57
N PHE A 198 12.03 -0.31 8.12
CA PHE A 198 11.50 1.02 7.78
C PHE A 198 11.54 1.23 6.28
N GLN A 199 10.56 1.98 5.75
CA GLN A 199 10.57 2.35 4.34
C GLN A 199 11.81 3.19 4.03
N SER A 200 12.73 2.64 3.24
CA SER A 200 13.98 3.28 2.88
C SER A 200 14.37 2.97 1.44
N MET A 201 15.21 3.83 0.83
CA MET A 201 15.77 3.61 -0.49
C MET A 201 16.62 2.32 -0.59
N TYR A 202 17.11 1.83 0.55
CA TYR A 202 18.04 0.70 0.64
C TYR A 202 17.34 -0.63 0.95
N GLY A 203 16.00 -0.64 1.02
CA GLY A 203 15.21 -1.84 1.37
C GLY A 203 15.05 -2.82 0.21
N GLY A 204 14.89 -2.28 -1.01
CA GLY A 204 14.71 -3.06 -2.23
C GLY A 204 13.57 -4.09 -2.17
N SER A 205 13.68 -5.12 -2.98
CA SER A 205 12.71 -6.22 -3.04
C SER A 205 12.58 -7.01 -1.74
N LEU A 206 13.66 -7.10 -0.94
CA LEU A 206 13.65 -7.84 0.33
C LEU A 206 12.74 -7.18 1.37
N GLN A 207 12.74 -5.83 1.45
CA GLN A 207 11.83 -5.10 2.34
C GLN A 207 10.37 -5.35 1.95
N SER A 208 10.05 -5.29 0.65
CA SER A 208 8.68 -5.55 0.17
C SER A 208 8.21 -6.98 0.50
N LEU A 209 9.10 -7.96 0.39
CA LEU A 209 8.82 -9.35 0.79
C LEU A 209 8.61 -9.47 2.30
N PHE A 210 9.42 -8.79 3.10
CA PHE A 210 9.27 -8.76 4.56
C PHE A 210 7.94 -8.12 4.96
N ASP A 211 7.59 -6.97 4.39
CA ASP A 211 6.31 -6.31 4.65
C ASP A 211 5.12 -7.20 4.25
N THR A 212 5.18 -7.83 3.07
CA THR A 212 4.16 -8.78 2.61
C THR A 212 4.04 -9.98 3.56
N PHE A 213 5.16 -10.54 4.03
CA PHE A 213 5.18 -11.62 5.00
C PHE A 213 4.47 -11.23 6.29
N ILE A 214 4.76 -10.04 6.85
CA ILE A 214 4.09 -9.56 8.07
C ILE A 214 2.59 -9.38 7.83
N VAL A 215 2.19 -8.77 6.70
CA VAL A 215 0.76 -8.58 6.35
C VAL A 215 0.03 -9.91 6.27
N VAL A 216 0.57 -10.88 5.53
CA VAL A 216 -0.01 -12.23 5.42
C VAL A 216 -0.14 -12.88 6.79
N TRP A 217 0.90 -12.76 7.63
CA TRP A 217 0.91 -13.35 8.97
C TRP A 217 -0.13 -12.70 9.90
N VAL A 218 -0.34 -11.37 9.81
CA VAL A 218 -1.43 -10.68 10.52
C VAL A 218 -2.78 -11.23 10.09
N VAL A 219 -3.05 -11.29 8.77
CA VAL A 219 -4.33 -11.78 8.24
C VAL A 219 -4.61 -13.22 8.69
N VAL A 220 -3.63 -14.11 8.53
CA VAL A 220 -3.75 -15.52 8.93
C VAL A 220 -4.01 -15.66 10.42
N SER A 221 -3.28 -14.91 11.25
CA SER A 221 -3.45 -14.97 12.71
C SER A 221 -4.82 -14.45 13.16
N VAL A 222 -5.38 -13.45 12.47
CA VAL A 222 -6.73 -12.93 12.78
C VAL A 222 -7.81 -13.91 12.34
N ILE A 223 -7.69 -14.49 11.14
CA ILE A 223 -8.61 -15.54 10.68
C ILE A 223 -8.61 -16.70 11.68
N ALA A 224 -7.44 -17.10 12.18
CA ALA A 224 -7.32 -18.15 13.19
C ALA A 224 -8.09 -17.81 14.47
N VAL A 225 -7.96 -16.57 15.00
CA VAL A 225 -8.71 -16.13 16.20
C VAL A 225 -10.22 -16.16 15.95
N VAL A 226 -10.68 -15.75 14.77
CA VAL A 226 -12.10 -15.82 14.40
C VAL A 226 -12.58 -17.27 14.33
N LEU A 227 -11.82 -18.16 13.70
CA LEU A 227 -12.16 -19.58 13.61
C LEU A 227 -12.10 -20.28 14.98
N GLU A 228 -11.16 -19.89 15.86
CA GLU A 228 -11.06 -20.39 17.25
C GLU A 228 -12.33 -20.09 18.05
N SER A 229 -13.07 -19.03 17.71
CA SER A 229 -14.34 -18.70 18.36
C SER A 229 -15.47 -19.73 18.08
N VAL A 230 -15.36 -20.52 17.00
CA VAL A 230 -16.31 -21.55 16.64
C VAL A 230 -15.96 -22.84 17.39
N PHE A 231 -16.81 -23.23 18.35
CA PHE A 231 -16.55 -24.37 19.25
C PHE A 231 -16.17 -25.67 18.53
N ALA A 232 -16.88 -26.02 17.46
CA ALA A 232 -16.62 -27.25 16.70
C ALA A 232 -15.21 -27.25 16.06
N ILE A 233 -14.76 -26.09 15.54
CA ILE A 233 -13.45 -25.93 14.91
C ILE A 233 -12.35 -25.87 15.97
N SER A 234 -12.59 -25.13 17.05
CA SER A 234 -11.67 -24.99 18.16
C SER A 234 -11.35 -26.33 18.82
N TYR A 235 -12.35 -27.19 18.98
CA TYR A 235 -12.15 -28.53 19.55
C TYR A 235 -11.23 -29.40 18.68
N ILE A 236 -11.35 -29.30 17.35
CA ILE A 236 -10.57 -30.11 16.40
C ILE A 236 -9.15 -29.54 16.21
N LEU A 237 -9.01 -28.21 16.16
CA LEU A 237 -7.77 -27.52 15.76
C LEU A 237 -7.06 -26.80 16.93
N ASN A 238 -7.35 -27.16 18.18
CA ASN A 238 -6.82 -26.44 19.35
C ASN A 238 -5.30 -26.31 19.35
N ILE A 239 -4.58 -27.42 19.10
CA ILE A 239 -3.11 -27.42 19.09
C ILE A 239 -2.56 -26.55 17.95
N GLN A 240 -3.19 -26.60 16.77
CA GLN A 240 -2.79 -25.84 15.60
C GLN A 240 -2.97 -24.31 15.85
N PHE A 241 -4.06 -23.91 16.49
CA PHE A 241 -4.29 -22.52 16.87
C PHE A 241 -3.27 -22.02 17.89
N ILE A 242 -2.92 -22.82 18.90
CA ILE A 242 -1.90 -22.46 19.88
C ILE A 242 -0.53 -22.30 19.21
N ILE A 243 -0.14 -23.23 18.35
CA ILE A 243 1.14 -23.16 17.62
C ILE A 243 1.16 -21.90 16.74
N LEU A 244 0.09 -21.68 15.95
CA LEU A 244 -0.01 -20.54 15.05
C LEU A 244 0.04 -19.21 15.79
N ASP A 245 -0.68 -19.08 16.90
CA ASP A 245 -0.68 -17.86 17.72
C ASP A 245 0.70 -17.62 18.35
N THR A 246 1.34 -18.67 18.88
CA THR A 246 2.69 -18.57 19.46
C THR A 246 3.72 -18.11 18.43
N VAL A 247 3.68 -18.69 17.22
CA VAL A 247 4.59 -18.30 16.13
C VAL A 247 4.28 -16.86 15.67
N ALA A 248 3.00 -16.49 15.55
CA ALA A 248 2.59 -15.13 15.18
C ALA A 248 3.13 -14.10 16.17
N VAL A 249 2.96 -14.34 17.47
CA VAL A 249 3.48 -13.46 18.51
C VAL A 249 5.00 -13.40 18.47
N GLY A 250 5.68 -14.53 18.23
CA GLY A 250 7.14 -14.57 18.05
C GLY A 250 7.61 -13.67 16.89
N VAL A 251 6.95 -13.78 15.74
CA VAL A 251 7.24 -12.96 14.54
C VAL A 251 7.01 -11.47 14.84
N PHE A 252 5.87 -11.10 15.43
CA PHE A 252 5.54 -9.70 15.74
C PHE A 252 6.44 -9.12 16.83
N THR A 253 6.84 -9.92 17.81
CA THR A 253 7.80 -9.50 18.84
C THR A 253 9.17 -9.23 18.23
N LEU A 254 9.64 -10.10 17.34
CA LEU A 254 10.89 -9.92 16.61
C LEU A 254 10.86 -8.63 15.78
N GLU A 255 9.80 -8.41 15.02
CA GLU A 255 9.57 -7.19 14.24
C GLU A 255 9.61 -5.95 15.13
N TYR A 256 8.89 -5.95 16.26
CA TYR A 256 8.86 -4.85 17.23
C TYR A 256 10.27 -4.55 17.79
N CYS A 257 10.99 -5.61 18.19
CA CYS A 257 12.36 -5.48 18.70
C CYS A 257 13.32 -4.90 17.64
N MET A 258 13.23 -5.38 16.40
CA MET A 258 14.04 -4.84 15.28
C MET A 258 13.74 -3.35 15.05
N ARG A 259 12.48 -2.93 15.13
CA ARG A 259 12.08 -1.52 14.99
C ARG A 259 12.63 -0.65 16.12
N ILE A 260 12.48 -1.06 17.36
CA ILE A 260 13.02 -0.31 18.50
C ILE A 260 14.55 -0.28 18.47
N TYR A 261 15.21 -1.36 18.03
CA TYR A 261 16.66 -1.41 17.92
C TYR A 261 17.20 -0.44 16.85
N SER A 262 16.57 -0.38 15.69
CA SER A 262 17.07 0.35 14.52
C SER A 262 16.52 1.78 14.38
N CYS A 263 15.54 2.19 15.18
CA CYS A 263 14.92 3.53 15.08
C CYS A 263 15.88 4.70 15.25
N VAL A 264 17.05 4.48 15.85
CA VAL A 264 18.09 5.51 16.07
C VAL A 264 18.68 6.02 14.74
N GLU A 265 18.51 5.28 13.65
CA GLU A 265 18.92 5.71 12.31
C GLU A 265 17.89 6.65 11.64
N GLU A 266 16.73 6.81 12.23
CA GLU A 266 15.67 7.70 11.74
C GLU A 266 15.94 9.15 12.16
N PRO A 267 15.76 10.15 11.28
CA PRO A 267 15.92 11.55 11.63
C PRO A 267 15.04 11.95 12.82
N GLY A 268 15.63 12.59 13.83
CA GLY A 268 14.93 13.02 15.04
C GLY A 268 14.84 11.98 16.17
N PHE A 269 15.44 10.78 15.99
CA PHE A 269 15.55 9.72 17.01
C PHE A 269 16.99 9.33 17.36
N GLU A 270 17.96 10.16 17.00
CA GLU A 270 19.41 9.91 17.10
C GLU A 270 19.92 9.56 18.50
N LYS A 271 19.21 9.98 19.56
CA LYS A 271 19.61 9.69 20.95
C LYS A 271 19.28 8.25 21.32
N ALA A 272 20.29 7.46 21.65
CA ALA A 272 20.19 6.00 21.82
C ALA A 272 19.07 5.53 22.79
N ILE A 273 18.86 6.16 23.94
CA ILE A 273 17.83 5.79 24.91
C ILE A 273 16.55 6.60 24.69
N LEU A 274 16.68 7.93 24.63
CA LEU A 274 15.53 8.83 24.46
C LEU A 274 14.85 8.64 23.11
N GLY A 275 15.61 8.36 22.04
CA GLY A 275 15.07 8.07 20.70
C GLY A 275 14.22 6.81 20.73
N ARG A 276 14.70 5.72 21.34
CA ARG A 276 13.92 4.48 21.48
C ARG A 276 12.64 4.66 22.30
N PHE A 277 12.72 5.42 23.39
CA PHE A 277 11.54 5.71 24.22
C PHE A 277 10.52 6.60 23.46
N LYS A 278 11.01 7.60 22.71
CA LYS A 278 10.18 8.43 21.84
C LYS A 278 9.53 7.59 20.74
N GLN A 279 10.26 6.64 20.13
CA GLN A 279 9.73 5.71 19.13
C GLN A 279 8.67 4.77 19.72
N ALA A 280 8.91 4.22 20.91
CA ALA A 280 7.95 3.35 21.60
C ALA A 280 6.61 4.06 21.89
N LYS A 281 6.62 5.38 22.10
CA LYS A 281 5.42 6.23 22.27
C LYS A 281 4.74 6.61 20.96
N LYS A 282 5.35 6.37 19.78
CA LYS A 282 4.74 6.66 18.50
C LYS A 282 3.55 5.73 18.27
N GLY A 283 2.43 6.27 17.79
CA GLY A 283 1.17 5.52 17.63
C GLY A 283 1.33 4.16 16.94
N ALA A 284 2.13 4.11 15.87
CA ALA A 284 2.42 2.87 15.16
C ALA A 284 3.15 1.81 16.03
N CYS A 285 4.06 2.22 16.92
CA CYS A 285 4.73 1.28 17.84
C CYS A 285 3.83 0.87 19.01
N ILE A 286 2.91 1.73 19.43
CA ILE A 286 1.87 1.36 20.41
C ILE A 286 0.96 0.28 19.81
N ILE A 287 0.57 0.40 18.55
CA ILE A 287 -0.20 -0.63 17.84
C ILE A 287 0.56 -1.96 17.79
N ASP A 288 1.87 -1.93 17.48
CA ASP A 288 2.70 -3.13 17.48
C ASP A 288 2.74 -3.79 18.87
N LEU A 289 2.87 -2.98 19.92
CA LEU A 289 2.86 -3.46 21.31
C LEU A 289 1.49 -4.06 21.68
N LEU A 290 0.38 -3.38 21.34
CA LEU A 290 -0.97 -3.87 21.59
C LEU A 290 -1.27 -5.19 20.86
N ALA A 291 -0.64 -5.44 19.73
CA ALA A 291 -0.81 -6.68 18.98
C ALA A 291 -0.20 -7.91 19.68
N ILE A 292 0.84 -7.73 20.49
CA ILE A 292 1.55 -8.80 21.21
C ILE A 292 1.17 -8.87 22.68
N LEU A 293 0.76 -7.76 23.28
CA LEU A 293 0.48 -7.62 24.70
C LEU A 293 -0.52 -8.64 25.27
N PRO A 294 -1.67 -8.93 24.60
CA PRO A 294 -2.66 -9.87 25.14
C PRO A 294 -2.09 -11.26 25.41
N PHE A 295 -1.21 -11.76 24.53
CA PHE A 295 -0.56 -13.05 24.70
C PHE A 295 0.32 -13.10 25.94
N PHE A 296 1.15 -12.07 26.13
CA PHE A 296 2.02 -12.00 27.30
C PHE A 296 1.22 -11.80 28.61
N LEU A 297 0.15 -10.99 28.59
CA LEU A 297 -0.72 -10.85 29.74
C LEU A 297 -1.40 -12.18 30.10
N GLU A 298 -1.91 -12.91 29.11
CA GLU A 298 -2.50 -14.23 29.34
C GLU A 298 -1.46 -15.21 29.91
N ALA A 299 -0.23 -15.22 29.37
CA ALA A 299 0.84 -16.12 29.81
C ALA A 299 1.32 -15.83 31.24
N PHE A 300 1.44 -14.56 31.65
CA PHE A 300 1.97 -14.19 32.95
C PHE A 300 0.93 -14.07 34.05
N LEU A 301 -0.30 -13.67 33.72
CA LEU A 301 -1.35 -13.36 34.70
C LEU A 301 -2.43 -14.43 34.80
N HIS A 302 -2.38 -15.49 33.99
CA HIS A 302 -3.44 -16.52 33.96
C HIS A 302 -3.68 -17.20 35.32
N HIS A 303 -2.68 -17.21 36.21
CA HIS A 303 -2.81 -17.75 37.57
C HIS A 303 -3.56 -16.81 38.54
N LEU A 304 -3.67 -15.52 38.20
CA LEU A 304 -4.23 -14.49 39.08
C LEU A 304 -5.65 -14.09 38.71
N LEU A 305 -5.98 -14.15 37.42
CA LEU A 305 -7.23 -13.64 36.86
C LEU A 305 -7.71 -14.56 35.73
N ASP A 306 -9.04 -14.72 35.58
CA ASP A 306 -9.60 -15.35 34.37
C ASP A 306 -9.53 -14.36 33.20
N LEU A 307 -8.46 -14.49 32.43
CA LEU A 307 -8.14 -13.56 31.35
C LEU A 307 -8.68 -14.02 29.98
N ARG A 308 -9.68 -14.91 29.96
CA ARG A 308 -10.24 -15.44 28.68
C ARG A 308 -10.74 -14.32 27.77
N PHE A 309 -11.25 -13.22 28.35
CA PHE A 309 -11.69 -12.07 27.57
C PHE A 309 -10.55 -11.38 26.81
N PHE A 310 -9.27 -11.50 27.26
CA PHE A 310 -8.13 -10.95 26.54
C PHE A 310 -7.91 -11.60 25.16
N ARG A 311 -8.49 -12.77 24.91
CA ARG A 311 -8.46 -13.39 23.58
C ARG A 311 -9.05 -12.50 22.50
N VAL A 312 -10.12 -11.74 22.81
CA VAL A 312 -10.74 -10.79 21.89
C VAL A 312 -9.75 -9.69 21.50
N PHE A 313 -8.91 -9.24 22.44
CA PHE A 313 -7.91 -8.22 22.14
C PHE A 313 -6.80 -8.68 21.18
N ARG A 314 -6.68 -10.00 20.92
CA ARG A 314 -5.79 -10.51 19.85
C ARG A 314 -6.22 -9.97 18.48
N LEU A 315 -7.49 -9.57 18.29
CA LEU A 315 -7.96 -8.92 17.07
C LEU A 315 -7.35 -7.53 16.85
N LEU A 316 -6.80 -6.88 17.90
CA LEU A 316 -6.09 -5.60 17.76
C LEU A 316 -4.87 -5.67 16.83
N ARG A 317 -4.35 -6.89 16.58
CA ARG A 317 -3.29 -7.08 15.58
C ARG A 317 -3.71 -6.66 14.16
N LEU A 318 -5.02 -6.61 13.84
CA LEU A 318 -5.51 -6.00 12.59
C LEU A 318 -5.05 -4.56 12.41
N LEU A 319 -4.90 -3.81 13.50
CA LEU A 319 -4.43 -2.43 13.43
C LEU A 319 -3.01 -2.34 12.84
N LYS A 320 -2.21 -3.41 12.88
CA LYS A 320 -0.89 -3.45 12.23
C LYS A 320 -0.97 -3.21 10.71
N LEU A 321 -2.08 -3.61 10.07
CA LEU A 321 -2.29 -3.41 8.63
C LEU A 321 -2.31 -1.93 8.25
N THR A 322 -2.68 -1.04 9.19
CA THR A 322 -2.71 0.41 8.97
C THR A 322 -1.36 0.99 8.59
N ARG A 323 -0.27 0.34 8.99
CA ARG A 323 1.10 0.76 8.65
C ARG A 323 1.48 0.45 7.21
N TYR A 324 0.94 -0.62 6.65
CA TYR A 324 1.32 -1.13 5.33
C TYR A 324 0.46 -0.56 4.19
N THR A 325 -0.55 0.25 4.53
CA THR A 325 -1.44 0.89 3.57
C THR A 325 -1.22 2.40 3.56
N GLY A 326 -0.76 2.94 2.43
CA GLY A 326 -0.59 4.39 2.25
C GLY A 326 -1.87 5.19 2.49
N ALA A 327 -3.02 4.63 2.07
CA ALA A 327 -4.33 5.23 2.27
C ALA A 327 -4.67 5.49 3.75
N THR A 328 -4.21 4.62 4.66
CA THR A 328 -4.43 4.81 6.10
C THR A 328 -3.63 6.00 6.64
N SER A 329 -2.42 6.26 6.13
CA SER A 329 -1.62 7.42 6.50
C SER A 329 -2.34 8.71 6.09
N THR A 330 -2.83 8.78 4.85
CA THR A 330 -3.62 9.91 4.35
C THR A 330 -4.89 10.12 5.19
N LEU A 331 -5.63 9.04 5.50
CA LEU A 331 -6.83 9.11 6.32
C LEU A 331 -6.55 9.62 7.74
N THR A 332 -5.50 9.12 8.39
CA THR A 332 -5.12 9.60 9.74
C THR A 332 -4.70 11.06 9.74
N THR A 333 -4.02 11.52 8.69
CA THR A 333 -3.65 12.93 8.52
C THR A 333 -4.89 13.80 8.37
N VAL A 334 -5.85 13.38 7.54
CA VAL A 334 -7.12 14.09 7.36
C VAL A 334 -7.92 14.17 8.66
N ILE A 335 -8.08 13.04 9.37
CA ILE A 335 -8.80 13.01 10.65
C ILE A 335 -8.11 13.92 11.68
N ALA A 336 -6.78 13.87 11.78
CA ALA A 336 -6.04 14.71 12.73
C ALA A 336 -6.18 16.20 12.41
N ARG A 337 -6.18 16.57 11.14
CA ARG A 337 -6.35 17.95 10.67
C ARG A 337 -7.76 18.46 10.94
N GLU A 338 -8.77 17.66 10.64
CA GLU A 338 -10.19 18.04 10.77
C GLU A 338 -10.76 17.74 12.16
N TRP A 339 -9.94 17.26 13.10
CA TRP A 339 -10.38 16.89 14.45
C TRP A 339 -11.20 17.96 15.16
N PRO A 340 -10.86 19.28 15.12
CA PRO A 340 -11.66 20.31 15.78
C PRO A 340 -13.10 20.40 15.22
N VAL A 341 -13.26 20.27 13.91
CA VAL A 341 -14.56 20.37 13.22
C VAL A 341 -15.36 19.09 13.43
N LEU A 342 -14.70 17.92 13.36
CA LEU A 342 -15.31 16.64 13.67
C LEU A 342 -15.76 16.58 15.13
N GLY A 343 -14.96 17.09 16.07
CA GLY A 343 -15.29 17.18 17.49
C GLY A 343 -16.50 18.08 17.75
N ALA A 344 -16.56 19.24 17.08
CA ALA A 344 -17.72 20.14 17.17
C ALA A 344 -18.99 19.48 16.64
N SER A 345 -18.92 18.78 15.49
CA SER A 345 -20.07 18.07 14.93
C SER A 345 -20.51 16.91 15.82
N ALA A 346 -19.58 16.15 16.40
CA ALA A 346 -19.89 15.09 17.35
C ALA A 346 -20.56 15.63 18.63
N PHE A 347 -20.13 16.81 19.11
CA PHE A 347 -20.77 17.47 20.25
C PHE A 347 -22.22 17.87 19.94
N ILE A 348 -22.49 18.44 18.75
CA ILE A 348 -23.86 18.79 18.33
C ILE A 348 -24.71 17.52 18.21
N MET A 349 -24.17 16.44 17.66
CA MET A 349 -24.84 15.14 17.60
C MET A 349 -25.19 14.62 19.00
N LEU A 350 -24.25 14.70 19.94
CA LEU A 350 -24.47 14.29 21.33
C LEU A 350 -25.61 15.11 21.97
N LEU A 351 -25.62 16.43 21.81
CA LEU A 351 -26.68 17.28 22.30
C LEU A 351 -28.05 16.89 21.72
N LEU A 352 -28.12 16.64 20.41
CA LEU A 352 -29.35 16.21 19.76
C LEU A 352 -29.83 14.86 20.29
N VAL A 353 -28.92 13.90 20.49
CA VAL A 353 -29.24 12.59 21.06
C VAL A 353 -29.79 12.73 22.48
N VAL A 354 -29.15 13.52 23.34
CA VAL A 354 -29.60 13.74 24.73
C VAL A 354 -30.97 14.43 24.76
N LEU A 355 -31.15 15.43 23.91
CA LEU A 355 -32.43 16.12 23.78
C LEU A 355 -33.56 15.18 23.34
N THR A 356 -33.30 14.39 22.27
CA THR A 356 -34.25 13.41 21.74
C THR A 356 -34.59 12.36 22.79
N ALA A 357 -33.59 11.85 23.50
CA ALA A 357 -33.79 10.88 24.57
C ALA A 357 -34.61 11.41 25.73
N SER A 358 -34.32 12.65 26.15
CA SER A 358 -35.06 13.30 27.24
C SER A 358 -36.52 13.56 26.88
N LEU A 359 -36.77 14.02 25.65
CA LEU A 359 -38.13 14.20 25.16
C LEU A 359 -38.87 12.87 24.95
N GLY A 360 -38.16 11.84 24.46
CA GLY A 360 -38.69 10.50 24.35
C GLY A 360 -39.12 9.93 25.71
N TYR A 361 -38.27 10.06 26.71
CA TYR A 361 -38.60 9.72 28.09
C TYR A 361 -39.81 10.51 28.60
N LEU A 362 -39.84 11.82 28.40
CA LEU A 362 -40.94 12.65 28.90
C LEU A 362 -42.30 12.30 28.30
N PHE A 363 -42.37 11.95 27.02
CA PHE A 363 -43.63 11.70 26.34
C PHE A 363 -44.09 10.24 26.37
N GLU A 364 -43.16 9.30 26.58
CA GLU A 364 -43.45 7.85 26.44
C GLU A 364 -43.34 7.08 27.74
N HIS A 365 -42.71 7.59 28.79
CA HIS A 365 -42.50 6.87 30.04
C HIS A 365 -43.79 6.40 30.67
N ASP A 366 -44.79 7.29 30.76
CA ASP A 366 -46.07 6.92 31.38
C ASP A 366 -46.87 5.87 30.57
N ALA A 367 -46.71 5.89 29.23
CA ALA A 367 -47.38 4.97 28.33
C ALA A 367 -46.64 3.64 28.14
N GLN A 368 -45.32 3.64 28.26
CA GLN A 368 -44.44 2.46 28.08
C GLN A 368 -43.29 2.45 29.11
N PRO A 369 -43.54 2.30 30.39
CA PRO A 369 -42.51 2.41 31.43
C PRO A 369 -41.40 1.35 31.30
N GLU A 370 -41.67 0.20 30.69
CA GLU A 370 -40.65 -0.85 30.46
C GLU A 370 -39.69 -0.51 29.32
N LYS A 371 -40.13 0.26 28.31
CA LYS A 371 -39.33 0.58 27.12
C LYS A 371 -38.61 1.89 27.25
N PHE A 372 -39.22 2.89 27.87
CA PHE A 372 -38.65 4.19 28.20
C PHE A 372 -38.48 4.32 29.72
N GLU A 373 -37.81 3.32 30.34
CA GLU A 373 -37.63 3.20 31.78
C GLU A 373 -36.91 4.42 32.38
N ASN A 374 -35.87 4.85 31.67
CA ASN A 374 -34.99 5.96 32.09
C ASN A 374 -34.35 6.67 30.87
N ILE A 375 -33.68 7.81 31.11
CA ILE A 375 -33.01 8.55 30.05
C ILE A 375 -31.91 7.72 29.36
N PRO A 376 -31.01 6.97 30.06
CA PRO A 376 -30.07 6.10 29.39
C PRO A 376 -30.66 5.08 28.42
N GLN A 377 -31.79 4.48 28.77
CA GLN A 377 -32.51 3.57 27.86
C GLN A 377 -33.09 4.31 26.65
N SER A 378 -33.60 5.52 26.89
CA SER A 378 -34.09 6.41 25.82
C SER A 378 -32.94 6.90 24.91
N ILE A 379 -31.70 7.04 25.42
CA ILE A 379 -30.52 7.37 24.60
C ILE A 379 -30.27 6.26 23.56
N TYR A 380 -30.37 4.98 23.96
CA TYR A 380 -30.25 3.89 23.00
C TYR A 380 -31.23 4.05 21.85
N TRP A 381 -32.53 4.26 22.15
CA TRP A 381 -33.55 4.50 21.12
C TRP A 381 -33.25 5.74 20.28
N ALA A 382 -32.86 6.85 20.90
CA ALA A 382 -32.54 8.08 20.20
C ALA A 382 -31.38 7.90 19.20
N VAL A 383 -30.30 7.23 19.60
CA VAL A 383 -29.14 6.97 18.73
C VAL A 383 -29.55 6.13 17.53
N ILE A 384 -30.23 5.01 17.72
CA ILE A 384 -30.61 4.13 16.60
C ILE A 384 -31.64 4.77 15.66
N THR A 385 -32.48 5.67 16.18
CA THR A 385 -33.47 6.39 15.39
C THR A 385 -32.82 7.52 14.59
N LEU A 386 -32.00 8.37 15.22
CA LEU A 386 -31.33 9.50 14.57
C LEU A 386 -30.26 9.03 13.58
N ALA A 387 -29.58 7.92 13.86
CA ALA A 387 -28.65 7.29 12.94
C ALA A 387 -29.33 6.51 11.80
N SER A 388 -30.67 6.53 11.73
CA SER A 388 -31.47 5.83 10.71
C SER A 388 -31.29 4.31 10.69
N VAL A 389 -30.87 3.69 11.82
CA VAL A 389 -30.78 2.23 11.97
C VAL A 389 -32.17 1.63 12.20
N GLY A 390 -32.91 2.14 13.21
CA GLY A 390 -34.32 1.85 13.46
C GLY A 390 -34.68 0.38 13.66
N TYR A 391 -34.10 -0.29 14.65
CA TYR A 391 -34.43 -1.72 14.93
C TYR A 391 -35.93 -1.97 15.24
N GLY A 392 -36.63 -0.94 15.76
CA GLY A 392 -38.05 -1.04 16.04
C GLY A 392 -38.41 -1.76 17.35
N ASP A 393 -37.46 -2.18 18.15
CA ASP A 393 -37.60 -2.78 19.47
C ASP A 393 -38.16 -1.78 20.49
N ILE A 394 -37.74 -0.52 20.39
CA ILE A 394 -38.27 0.62 21.12
C ILE A 394 -38.79 1.64 20.11
N SER A 395 -40.06 2.04 20.25
CA SER A 395 -40.67 3.03 19.37
C SER A 395 -41.79 3.81 20.09
N PRO A 396 -42.00 5.10 19.83
CA PRO A 396 -43.06 5.90 20.43
C PRO A 396 -44.44 5.44 20.02
N ILE A 397 -45.34 5.36 20.98
CA ILE A 397 -46.77 5.02 20.77
C ILE A 397 -47.68 6.21 20.98
N THR A 398 -47.27 7.21 21.80
CA THR A 398 -48.10 8.40 22.05
C THR A 398 -48.15 9.32 20.82
N PRO A 399 -49.23 10.06 20.57
CA PRO A 399 -49.32 11.00 19.47
C PRO A 399 -48.21 12.06 19.53
N MET A 400 -47.93 12.62 20.73
CA MET A 400 -46.88 13.63 20.92
C MET A 400 -45.49 13.07 20.71
N GLY A 401 -45.21 11.85 21.23
CA GLY A 401 -43.95 11.15 20.98
C GLY A 401 -43.69 10.92 19.49
N ARG A 402 -44.71 10.53 18.73
CA ARG A 402 -44.60 10.33 17.27
C ARG A 402 -44.32 11.61 16.52
N VAL A 403 -45.04 12.73 16.82
CA VAL A 403 -44.81 14.01 16.19
C VAL A 403 -43.38 14.54 16.49
N MET A 404 -42.96 14.46 17.74
CA MET A 404 -41.62 14.82 18.16
C MET A 404 -40.57 13.98 17.41
N THR A 405 -40.79 12.67 17.32
CA THR A 405 -39.85 11.77 16.62
C THR A 405 -39.70 12.12 15.15
N ILE A 406 -40.78 12.46 14.45
CA ILE A 406 -40.73 12.90 13.05
C ILE A 406 -39.82 14.12 12.89
N ILE A 407 -40.02 15.14 13.72
CA ILE A 407 -39.26 16.39 13.66
C ILE A 407 -37.77 16.11 13.94
N LEU A 408 -37.49 15.39 15.02
CA LEU A 408 -36.11 15.12 15.43
C LEU A 408 -35.39 14.16 14.49
N ALA A 409 -36.09 13.19 13.90
CA ALA A 409 -35.52 12.31 12.89
C ALA A 409 -35.11 13.07 11.62
N LEU A 410 -35.94 13.98 11.14
CA LEU A 410 -35.59 14.84 10.00
C LEU A 410 -34.36 15.72 10.29
N MET A 411 -34.28 16.29 11.50
CA MET A 411 -33.08 17.03 11.93
C MET A 411 -31.85 16.10 12.05
N GLY A 412 -32.06 14.89 12.58
CA GLY A 412 -31.02 13.87 12.76
C GLY A 412 -30.35 13.50 11.44
N ILE A 413 -31.13 13.23 10.40
CA ILE A 413 -30.59 12.89 9.06
C ILE A 413 -29.59 13.97 8.60
N GLY A 414 -29.94 15.26 8.73
CA GLY A 414 -29.05 16.35 8.34
C GLY A 414 -27.78 16.43 9.20
N ILE A 415 -27.92 16.35 10.51
CA ILE A 415 -26.81 16.50 11.46
C ILE A 415 -25.85 15.32 11.39
N PHE A 416 -26.36 14.08 11.29
CA PHE A 416 -25.52 12.87 11.17
C PHE A 416 -24.79 12.77 9.83
N ALA A 417 -25.27 13.43 8.78
CA ALA A 417 -24.57 13.51 7.50
C ALA A 417 -23.34 14.44 7.51
N ILE A 418 -23.29 15.43 8.42
CA ILE A 418 -22.22 16.45 8.44
C ILE A 418 -20.82 15.84 8.60
N PRO A 419 -20.51 14.97 9.58
CA PRO A 419 -19.17 14.41 9.73
C PRO A 419 -18.72 13.62 8.49
N ALA A 420 -19.61 12.87 7.88
CA ALA A 420 -19.30 12.10 6.68
C ALA A 420 -19.00 12.99 5.47
N ALA A 421 -19.78 14.06 5.28
CA ALA A 421 -19.57 15.03 4.21
C ALA A 421 -18.25 15.79 4.39
N LEU A 422 -17.98 16.25 5.61
CA LEU A 422 -16.72 16.93 5.95
C LEU A 422 -15.50 16.03 5.71
N LEU A 423 -15.54 14.79 6.17
CA LEU A 423 -14.45 13.84 5.99
C LEU A 423 -14.21 13.53 4.51
N SER A 424 -15.28 13.35 3.72
CA SER A 424 -15.19 13.12 2.27
C SER A 424 -14.55 14.30 1.55
N SER A 425 -14.98 15.54 1.87
CA SER A 425 -14.41 16.76 1.28
C SER A 425 -12.93 16.91 1.66
N ALA A 426 -12.59 16.77 2.93
CA ALA A 426 -11.22 16.89 3.41
C ALA A 426 -10.29 15.82 2.84
N PHE A 427 -10.80 14.61 2.64
CA PHE A 427 -10.03 13.55 1.99
C PHE A 427 -9.72 13.88 0.52
N THR A 428 -10.71 14.40 -0.21
CA THR A 428 -10.52 14.83 -1.60
C THR A 428 -9.52 15.98 -1.70
N ASP A 429 -9.60 16.96 -0.79
CA ASP A 429 -8.65 18.07 -0.72
C ASP A 429 -7.23 17.59 -0.38
N GLN A 430 -7.08 16.63 0.53
CA GLN A 430 -5.78 16.06 0.87
C GLN A 430 -5.15 15.34 -0.32
N LEU A 431 -5.91 14.55 -1.08
CA LEU A 431 -5.41 13.92 -2.30
C LEU A 431 -4.97 14.96 -3.34
N ARG A 432 -5.70 16.08 -3.45
CA ARG A 432 -5.33 17.18 -4.34
C ARG A 432 -4.00 17.81 -3.90
N ILE A 433 -3.82 18.10 -2.62
CA ILE A 433 -2.58 18.66 -2.06
C ILE A 433 -1.40 17.70 -2.31
N GLU A 434 -1.58 16.39 -2.09
CA GLU A 434 -0.53 15.40 -2.33
C GLU A 434 -0.14 15.32 -3.81
N ARG A 435 -1.12 15.42 -4.72
CA ARG A 435 -0.87 15.48 -6.18
C ARG A 435 -0.14 16.76 -6.59
N GLU A 436 -0.51 17.90 -6.02
CA GLU A 436 0.19 19.18 -6.26
C GLU A 436 1.62 19.16 -5.72
N THR A 437 1.83 18.52 -4.55
CA THR A 437 3.18 18.35 -3.99
C THR A 437 4.05 17.48 -4.90
N LEU A 438 3.51 16.38 -5.43
CA LEU A 438 4.23 15.56 -6.41
C LEU A 438 4.54 16.35 -7.68
N LYS A 439 3.57 17.12 -8.18
CA LYS A 439 3.75 17.99 -9.34
C LYS A 439 4.91 18.99 -9.12
N ASN A 440 4.92 19.67 -7.96
CA ASN A 440 5.98 20.63 -7.64
C ASN A 440 7.35 19.94 -7.51
N ALA A 441 7.41 18.76 -6.89
CA ALA A 441 8.64 17.97 -6.85
C ALA A 441 9.12 17.57 -8.25
N LEU A 442 8.21 17.23 -9.18
CA LEU A 442 8.53 16.97 -10.59
C LEU A 442 9.09 18.22 -11.28
N TYR A 443 8.57 19.41 -10.99
CA TYR A 443 9.14 20.66 -11.52
C TYR A 443 10.57 20.89 -11.03
N ASP A 444 10.82 20.67 -9.74
CA ASP A 444 12.16 20.85 -9.16
C ASP A 444 13.15 19.83 -9.76
N MET A 445 12.77 18.56 -9.91
CA MET A 445 13.56 17.50 -10.53
C MET A 445 13.84 17.77 -12.01
N LEU A 446 12.88 18.31 -12.74
CA LEU A 446 13.03 18.68 -14.14
C LEU A 446 13.80 20.01 -14.32
N SER A 447 14.22 20.68 -13.26
CA SER A 447 14.88 22.00 -13.33
C SER A 447 16.20 21.97 -14.09
N ASP A 448 16.97 20.89 -14.04
CA ASP A 448 18.21 20.68 -14.81
C ASP A 448 17.98 19.97 -16.16
N GLY A 449 16.75 19.50 -16.44
CA GLY A 449 16.38 18.80 -17.69
C GLY A 449 16.77 17.33 -17.75
N ILE A 450 17.27 16.78 -16.65
CA ILE A 450 17.72 15.39 -16.53
C ILE A 450 17.02 14.78 -15.33
N ILE A 451 16.42 13.61 -15.47
CA ILE A 451 15.92 12.83 -14.33
C ILE A 451 16.97 11.77 -14.00
N ASP A 452 17.57 11.88 -12.82
CA ASP A 452 18.51 10.88 -12.32
C ASP A 452 17.75 9.60 -11.88
N GLU A 453 18.46 8.45 -11.78
CA GLU A 453 17.86 7.18 -11.34
C GLU A 453 17.21 7.29 -9.95
N ASP A 454 17.80 8.05 -9.04
CA ASP A 454 17.28 8.30 -7.69
C ASP A 454 15.95 9.10 -7.74
N GLU A 455 15.85 10.08 -8.62
CA GLU A 455 14.65 10.90 -8.85
C GLU A 455 13.53 10.07 -9.49
N ALA A 456 13.87 9.23 -10.47
CA ALA A 456 12.92 8.29 -11.08
C ALA A 456 12.32 7.34 -10.06
N ASP A 457 13.12 6.84 -9.12
CA ASP A 457 12.65 5.99 -8.02
C ASP A 457 11.73 6.73 -7.03
N ILE A 458 11.99 8.02 -6.78
CA ILE A 458 11.12 8.86 -5.94
C ILE A 458 9.76 9.04 -6.63
N ILE A 459 9.76 9.41 -7.92
CA ILE A 459 8.55 9.58 -8.72
C ILE A 459 7.71 8.29 -8.70
N ASN A 460 8.34 7.14 -8.94
CA ASN A 460 7.66 5.84 -8.94
C ASN A 460 7.03 5.49 -7.59
N ARG A 461 7.73 5.76 -6.50
CA ARG A 461 7.22 5.49 -5.15
C ARG A 461 6.04 6.39 -4.79
N GLU A 462 6.15 7.69 -5.07
CA GLU A 462 5.09 8.64 -4.83
C GLU A 462 3.87 8.37 -5.72
N ALA A 463 4.07 8.04 -7.00
CA ALA A 463 3.01 7.66 -7.92
C ALA A 463 2.25 6.42 -7.42
N LYS A 464 2.96 5.39 -6.96
CA LYS A 464 2.36 4.20 -6.36
C LYS A 464 1.63 4.51 -5.05
N ARG A 465 2.18 5.38 -4.21
CA ARG A 465 1.55 5.83 -2.96
C ARG A 465 0.23 6.55 -3.22
N LEU A 466 0.20 7.40 -4.24
CA LEU A 466 -0.97 8.18 -4.63
C LEU A 466 -1.94 7.42 -5.54
N HIS A 467 -1.64 6.15 -5.86
CA HIS A 467 -2.44 5.30 -6.76
C HIS A 467 -2.68 5.98 -8.12
N LEU A 468 -1.69 6.74 -8.61
CA LEU A 468 -1.76 7.37 -9.92
C LEU A 468 -1.57 6.30 -11.00
N SER A 469 -2.38 6.38 -12.04
CA SER A 469 -2.17 5.59 -13.24
C SER A 469 -0.94 6.10 -14.01
N GLU A 470 -0.37 5.23 -14.82
CA GLU A 470 0.77 5.59 -15.70
C GLU A 470 0.45 6.78 -16.59
N GLU A 471 -0.79 6.80 -17.13
CA GLU A 471 -1.27 7.92 -17.93
C GLU A 471 -1.35 9.24 -17.16
N GLU A 472 -1.72 9.19 -15.88
CA GLU A 472 -1.76 10.39 -15.02
C GLU A 472 -0.35 10.90 -14.72
N VAL A 473 0.60 10.02 -14.42
CA VAL A 473 2.01 10.38 -14.20
C VAL A 473 2.61 10.96 -15.48
N GLN A 474 2.34 10.36 -16.63
CA GLN A 474 2.78 10.86 -17.92
C GLN A 474 2.26 12.27 -18.20
N ARG A 475 0.97 12.50 -17.97
CA ARG A 475 0.36 13.85 -18.10
C ARG A 475 0.98 14.87 -17.16
N LEU A 476 1.33 14.46 -15.93
CA LEU A 476 2.01 15.35 -14.97
C LEU A 476 3.42 15.71 -15.45
N ILE A 477 4.18 14.74 -15.98
CA ILE A 477 5.53 14.96 -16.54
C ILE A 477 5.46 15.85 -17.78
N GLU A 478 4.54 15.57 -18.72
CA GLU A 478 4.32 16.38 -19.93
C GLU A 478 3.91 17.81 -19.55
N LYS A 479 3.02 17.96 -18.59
CA LYS A 479 2.61 19.27 -18.10
C LYS A 479 3.76 20.02 -17.44
N ALA A 480 4.57 19.34 -16.62
CA ALA A 480 5.74 19.93 -15.98
C ALA A 480 6.78 20.41 -17.02
N LYS A 481 7.03 19.61 -18.06
CA LYS A 481 7.92 20.01 -19.19
C LYS A 481 7.37 21.23 -19.93
N TYR A 482 6.10 21.18 -20.28
CA TYR A 482 5.45 22.26 -21.01
C TYR A 482 5.46 23.58 -20.23
N ASP A 483 5.10 23.54 -18.94
CA ASP A 483 5.12 24.71 -18.08
C ASP A 483 6.54 25.27 -17.90
N ARG A 484 7.58 24.40 -17.93
CA ARG A 484 8.99 24.84 -17.92
C ARG A 484 9.39 25.52 -19.23
N GLU A 485 9.14 24.88 -20.37
CA GLU A 485 9.42 25.48 -21.70
C GLU A 485 8.75 26.84 -21.82
N LEU A 486 7.52 26.96 -21.33
CA LEU A 486 6.80 28.22 -21.30
C LEU A 486 7.47 29.26 -20.37
N LYS A 487 7.97 28.85 -19.19
CA LYS A 487 8.74 29.75 -18.31
C LYS A 487 10.04 30.21 -18.95
N ASP A 488 10.77 29.32 -19.61
CA ASP A 488 12.03 29.63 -20.29
C ASP A 488 11.78 30.54 -21.51
N ASP A 489 10.73 30.32 -22.28
CA ASP A 489 10.32 31.17 -23.40
C ASP A 489 9.90 32.58 -22.92
N ILE A 490 9.15 32.67 -21.84
CA ILE A 490 8.74 33.95 -21.22
C ILE A 490 9.96 34.68 -20.65
N ALA A 491 10.90 33.97 -19.99
CA ALA A 491 12.11 34.54 -19.44
C ALA A 491 13.07 35.05 -20.54
N GLY A 492 13.05 34.40 -21.72
CA GLY A 492 13.84 34.82 -22.90
C GLY A 492 13.24 35.98 -23.67
N LEU A 493 11.98 36.37 -23.42
CA LEU A 493 11.33 37.47 -24.14
C LEU A 493 11.91 38.82 -23.71
N PRO A 494 12.48 39.63 -24.62
CA PRO A 494 13.03 40.95 -24.31
C PRO A 494 11.88 41.97 -24.14
N LEU A 495 10.99 41.74 -23.17
CA LEU A 495 9.82 42.58 -22.92
C LEU A 495 10.19 44.05 -22.67
N HIS A 496 11.39 44.30 -22.08
CA HIS A 496 11.93 45.63 -21.86
C HIS A 496 12.37 46.35 -23.14
N LYS A 497 12.63 45.61 -24.25
CA LYS A 497 12.98 46.21 -25.55
C LYS A 497 11.78 46.46 -26.46
N ILE A 498 10.65 45.83 -26.19
CA ILE A 498 9.43 45.91 -26.99
C ILE A 498 8.54 47.08 -26.54
N ALA A 499 8.66 47.49 -25.29
CA ALA A 499 7.87 48.59 -24.72
C ALA A 499 8.52 49.93 -24.98
N ALA A 500 8.63 50.35 -26.22
CA ALA A 500 9.01 51.72 -26.54
C ALA A 500 7.95 52.77 -26.13
N THR A 501 6.72 52.34 -25.93
CA THR A 501 5.61 53.16 -25.39
C THR A 501 4.65 52.27 -24.59
N PRO A 502 3.97 52.81 -23.50
CA PRO A 502 3.03 52.03 -22.70
C PRO A 502 1.85 51.42 -23.49
N ALA A 503 1.42 52.06 -24.56
CA ALA A 503 0.37 51.59 -25.43
C ALA A 503 0.74 50.29 -26.20
N HIS A 504 1.94 50.21 -26.71
CA HIS A 504 2.47 49.03 -27.42
C HIS A 504 2.67 47.85 -26.48
N ALA A 505 3.14 48.08 -25.25
CA ALA A 505 3.27 47.07 -24.23
C ALA A 505 1.91 46.41 -23.89
N VAL A 506 0.88 47.20 -23.75
CA VAL A 506 -0.50 46.75 -23.48
C VAL A 506 -1.06 45.92 -24.64
N GLU A 507 -0.82 46.33 -25.89
CA GLU A 507 -1.34 45.63 -27.07
C GLU A 507 -0.61 44.27 -27.28
N HIS A 508 0.71 44.23 -27.06
CA HIS A 508 1.48 43.02 -27.13
C HIS A 508 1.12 42.03 -26.02
N PHE A 509 0.87 42.55 -24.81
CA PHE A 509 0.40 41.76 -23.67
C PHE A 509 -0.98 41.17 -23.90
N LYS A 510 -1.92 41.94 -24.48
CA LYS A 510 -3.25 41.44 -24.88
C LYS A 510 -3.15 40.31 -25.92
N THR A 511 -2.26 40.46 -26.86
CA THR A 511 -2.04 39.44 -27.90
C THR A 511 -1.45 38.14 -27.29
N LEU A 512 -0.47 38.27 -26.42
CA LEU A 512 0.13 37.15 -25.69
C LEU A 512 -0.89 36.43 -24.79
N MET A 513 -1.68 37.18 -24.04
CA MET A 513 -2.75 36.61 -23.19
C MET A 513 -3.86 35.95 -24.01
N SER A 514 -4.17 36.47 -25.21
CA SER A 514 -5.11 35.79 -26.11
C SER A 514 -4.58 34.47 -26.65
N GLN A 515 -3.29 34.40 -26.95
CA GLN A 515 -2.63 33.17 -27.38
C GLN A 515 -2.54 32.13 -26.24
N ILE A 516 -2.21 32.54 -25.03
CA ILE A 516 -2.17 31.68 -23.83
C ILE A 516 -3.57 31.14 -23.52
N ARG A 517 -4.63 31.96 -23.66
CA ARG A 517 -6.03 31.49 -23.52
C ARG A 517 -6.45 30.52 -24.62
N GLN A 518 -6.02 30.72 -25.86
CA GLN A 518 -6.29 29.81 -26.97
C GLN A 518 -5.61 28.45 -26.79
N LEU A 519 -4.46 28.42 -26.14
CA LEU A 519 -3.71 27.19 -25.82
C LEU A 519 -4.28 26.43 -24.61
N GLY A 520 -5.33 26.96 -23.95
CA GLY A 520 -6.00 26.29 -22.84
C GLY A 520 -5.18 26.23 -21.53
N ILE A 521 -4.13 27.03 -21.42
CA ILE A 521 -3.25 27.05 -20.25
C ILE A 521 -3.93 27.86 -19.14
N MET A 522 -4.50 27.17 -18.15
CA MET A 522 -4.89 27.76 -16.87
C MET A 522 -3.66 27.84 -15.96
N THR A 523 -2.86 28.87 -16.12
CA THR A 523 -1.85 29.23 -15.13
C THR A 523 -2.51 29.89 -13.93
N ASP A 524 -2.01 29.59 -12.73
CA ASP A 524 -2.45 30.29 -11.52
C ASP A 524 -2.09 31.77 -11.69
N LYS A 525 -3.13 32.61 -11.60
CA LYS A 525 -3.04 34.03 -11.98
C LYS A 525 -1.95 34.78 -11.21
N ALA A 526 -1.71 34.41 -9.95
CA ALA A 526 -0.73 35.04 -9.08
C ALA A 526 0.72 34.72 -9.48
N GLU A 527 1.02 33.49 -9.87
CA GLU A 527 2.37 33.05 -10.24
C GLU A 527 2.79 33.62 -11.60
N PHE A 528 1.84 33.72 -12.53
CA PHE A 528 2.06 34.36 -13.82
C PHE A 528 2.28 35.88 -13.67
N GLU A 529 1.54 36.55 -12.76
CA GLU A 529 1.72 37.95 -12.44
C GLU A 529 3.14 38.21 -11.90
N GLU A 530 3.64 37.40 -10.98
CA GLU A 530 4.95 37.56 -10.35
C GLU A 530 6.11 37.39 -11.34
N VAL A 531 6.04 36.37 -12.21
CA VAL A 531 7.07 36.13 -13.23
C VAL A 531 7.03 37.18 -14.34
N ALA A 532 5.86 37.55 -14.82
CA ALA A 532 5.71 38.57 -15.85
C ALA A 532 6.18 39.95 -15.36
N LEU A 533 5.93 40.25 -14.08
CA LEU A 533 6.32 41.52 -13.45
C LEU A 533 7.83 41.60 -13.17
N SER A 534 8.45 40.52 -12.69
CA SER A 534 9.88 40.47 -12.41
C SER A 534 10.74 40.59 -13.70
N ASN A 535 10.24 40.00 -14.80
CA ASN A 535 10.97 40.00 -16.09
C ASN A 535 10.69 41.22 -16.97
N ALA A 536 9.51 41.85 -16.81
CA ALA A 536 9.13 43.01 -17.64
C ALA A 536 9.70 44.34 -17.15
N GLY A 537 10.30 44.39 -15.95
CA GLY A 537 10.83 45.65 -15.38
C GLY A 537 9.75 46.75 -15.26
N LEU A 538 8.49 46.34 -15.06
CA LEU A 538 7.34 47.26 -15.00
C LEU A 538 7.40 48.13 -13.74
N THR A 539 7.17 49.40 -13.92
CA THR A 539 7.08 50.33 -12.81
C THR A 539 5.72 50.17 -12.06
N PRO A 540 5.62 50.58 -10.79
CA PRO A 540 4.36 50.49 -10.03
C PRO A 540 3.15 51.15 -10.70
N LYS A 541 3.37 52.12 -11.57
CA LYS A 541 2.31 52.77 -12.36
C LYS A 541 1.77 51.87 -13.49
N GLU A 542 2.66 51.18 -14.14
CA GLU A 542 2.32 50.20 -15.21
C GLU A 542 1.61 48.98 -14.64
N LEU A 543 1.95 48.60 -13.42
CA LEU A 543 1.25 47.61 -12.62
C LEU A 543 -0.21 47.98 -12.34
N GLY A 544 -0.48 49.23 -11.98
CA GLY A 544 -1.82 49.74 -11.80
C GLY A 544 -2.67 49.68 -13.07
N LEU A 545 -2.08 49.98 -14.22
CA LEU A 545 -2.71 49.84 -15.54
C LEU A 545 -3.02 48.36 -15.88
N TRP A 546 -2.15 47.44 -15.54
CA TRP A 546 -2.36 46.01 -15.75
C TRP A 546 -3.51 45.48 -14.89
N HIS A 547 -3.60 45.86 -13.62
CA HIS A 547 -4.73 45.52 -12.75
C HIS A 547 -6.05 46.11 -13.24
N PHE A 548 -6.01 47.29 -13.85
CA PHE A 548 -7.20 47.90 -14.42
C PHE A 548 -7.72 47.17 -15.66
N ILE A 549 -6.81 46.71 -16.53
CA ILE A 549 -7.13 45.97 -17.76
C ILE A 549 -7.67 44.55 -17.44
N ASN A 550 -7.22 43.96 -16.35
CA ASN A 550 -7.69 42.64 -15.93
C ASN A 550 -9.03 42.66 -15.19
N LYS A 551 -9.52 43.84 -14.76
CA LYS A 551 -10.83 44.00 -14.18
C LYS A 551 -11.93 44.36 -15.20
N ALA A 552 -11.56 44.79 -16.39
CA ALA A 552 -12.42 45.00 -17.53
C ALA A 552 -12.45 43.78 -18.47
#